data_30c5d54ab250205424d7c95a2b4b67fd
#
_entry.id   30c5d54ab250205424d7c95a2b4b67fd
#
_cell.length_a   1.000
_cell.length_b   1.000
_cell.length_c   1.000
_cell.angle_alpha   90.00
_cell.angle_beta   90.00
_cell.angle_gamma   90.00
#
_symmetry.space_group_name_H-M   'P 1'
#
loop_
_entity.id
_entity.type
_entity.pdbx_description
1 polymer ?
#
loop_
_entity_poly.entity_id
_entity_poly.type
_entity_poly.pdbx_seq_one_letter_code
_entity_poly.pdbx_strand_id
1 'polypeptide(L)'
;MMTNTVSRKVAWLRVVTLAIAAFIFNTTEFAPVGLLSDIADSFGMETAQVGIMLTIYAWVVALMSLPFMLLTSKMERRRLLVGLFILFIASHVLSFLAWNFNVLVISRIGIAFAHAVFWPITSALAIRMAPAGKRAQALSLIATGTALAMVFGIPIGRIVGQYFGWRTTFLVIGLGALVTMVCLIKLLPKLPSEHSGSLKSLPVLFRRPALLSIYLLTVIVVTAHYTAYSYIEPFVQTVAGLSGNFATLLLLTLGGAGIVGSILFGKLGNLHASGLINAAIGLLLVCLLLLLPASHNANPLMLLSVFWGVAIMIIGLGMQVKVLALAPDATDVAMSLFSGIFNIGIGAGALVGSQVSSHLSMASIGYVGAIPAVVALIWAVMIFRRWPVSLEDHQPHHS
;
A
#
# COMPACT_ATOMS: atom_id res chain seq x y z
N MET A 1 25.94 27.12 -25.83
CA MET A 1 25.55 25.93 -25.07
C MET A 1 24.14 25.57 -25.49
N MET A 2 23.99 24.57 -26.36
CA MET A 2 22.66 24.08 -26.74
C MET A 2 22.12 23.32 -25.55
N THR A 3 21.14 23.87 -24.87
CA THR A 3 20.32 23.15 -23.91
C THR A 3 19.54 22.10 -24.69
N ASN A 4 19.96 20.85 -24.61
CA ASN A 4 19.18 19.73 -25.14
C ASN A 4 17.84 19.70 -24.35
N THR A 5 16.86 20.41 -24.86
CA THR A 5 15.49 20.31 -24.34
C THR A 5 14.96 18.92 -24.68
N VAL A 6 14.79 18.12 -23.66
CA VAL A 6 14.17 16.79 -23.77
C VAL A 6 12.79 16.93 -24.40
N SER A 7 12.46 16.14 -25.40
CA SER A 7 11.15 16.19 -26.03
C SER A 7 10.08 15.86 -24.98
N ARG A 8 8.90 16.49 -25.09
CA ARG A 8 7.76 16.25 -24.22
C ARG A 8 7.34 14.78 -24.19
N LYS A 9 7.44 14.11 -25.32
CA LYS A 9 7.16 12.66 -25.43
C LYS A 9 8.10 11.82 -24.58
N VAL A 10 9.40 12.09 -24.60
CA VAL A 10 10.40 11.36 -23.81
C VAL A 10 10.18 11.61 -22.32
N ALA A 11 9.88 12.84 -21.92
CA ALA A 11 9.56 13.16 -20.53
C ALA A 11 8.36 12.36 -20.02
N TRP A 12 7.28 12.29 -20.79
CA TRP A 12 6.12 11.47 -20.44
C TRP A 12 6.42 9.98 -20.40
N LEU A 13 7.23 9.46 -21.31
CA LEU A 13 7.65 8.05 -21.30
C LEU A 13 8.42 7.70 -20.01
N ARG A 14 9.25 8.61 -19.51
CA ARG A 14 9.96 8.47 -18.24
C ARG A 14 8.99 8.37 -17.06
N VAL A 15 8.02 9.27 -17.00
CA VAL A 15 7.01 9.29 -15.93
C VAL A 15 6.11 8.06 -15.98
N VAL A 16 5.66 7.66 -17.17
CA VAL A 16 4.86 6.44 -17.35
C VAL A 16 5.62 5.20 -16.91
N THR A 17 6.92 5.11 -17.23
CA THR A 17 7.74 3.99 -16.80
C THR A 17 7.88 3.92 -15.28
N LEU A 18 8.02 5.06 -14.61
CA LEU A 18 8.00 5.14 -13.15
C LEU A 18 6.62 4.76 -12.56
N ALA A 19 5.53 5.12 -13.22
CA ALA A 19 4.18 4.71 -12.81
C ALA A 19 3.97 3.20 -12.95
N ILE A 20 4.50 2.59 -14.01
CA ILE A 20 4.50 1.12 -14.19
C ILE A 20 5.33 0.46 -13.08
N ALA A 21 6.47 1.03 -12.72
CA ALA A 21 7.27 0.57 -11.59
C ALA A 21 6.46 0.62 -10.28
N ALA A 22 5.74 1.70 -10.01
CA ALA A 22 4.87 1.82 -8.85
C ALA A 22 3.77 0.75 -8.84
N PHE A 23 3.15 0.48 -9.98
CA PHE A 23 2.19 -0.61 -10.15
C PHE A 23 2.82 -1.98 -9.78
N ILE A 24 4.00 -2.27 -10.27
CA ILE A 24 4.70 -3.54 -10.03
C ILE A 24 5.06 -3.71 -8.55
N PHE A 25 5.60 -2.66 -7.92
CA PHE A 25 5.95 -2.70 -6.50
C PHE A 25 4.74 -2.89 -5.59
N ASN A 26 3.61 -2.25 -5.88
CA ASN A 26 2.38 -2.46 -5.12
C ASN A 26 1.76 -3.83 -5.38
N THR A 27 1.81 -4.31 -6.61
CA THR A 27 1.27 -5.63 -6.95
C THR A 27 2.00 -6.73 -6.17
N THR A 28 3.33 -6.69 -6.12
CA THR A 28 4.09 -7.71 -5.38
C THR A 28 3.88 -7.64 -3.87
N GLU A 29 3.66 -6.44 -3.33
CA GLU A 29 3.41 -6.27 -1.89
C GLU A 29 2.19 -7.06 -1.43
N PHE A 30 1.09 -6.99 -2.19
CA PHE A 30 -0.20 -7.56 -1.81
C PHE A 30 -0.56 -8.85 -2.56
N ALA A 31 0.22 -9.27 -3.55
CA ALA A 31 -0.04 -10.51 -4.28
C ALA A 31 -0.19 -11.74 -3.35
N PRO A 32 0.60 -11.89 -2.27
CA PRO A 32 0.42 -13.01 -1.34
C PRO A 32 -0.95 -13.06 -0.66
N VAL A 33 -1.62 -11.94 -0.47
CA VAL A 33 -2.99 -11.89 0.10
C VAL A 33 -3.96 -12.69 -0.77
N GLY A 34 -3.83 -12.59 -2.08
CA GLY A 34 -4.66 -13.34 -3.03
C GLY A 34 -4.23 -14.79 -3.26
N LEU A 35 -3.06 -15.19 -2.77
CA LEU A 35 -2.46 -16.50 -3.01
C LEU A 35 -2.18 -17.28 -1.71
N LEU A 36 -2.72 -16.82 -0.60
CA LEU A 36 -2.35 -17.34 0.72
C LEU A 36 -2.65 -18.83 0.88
N SER A 37 -3.83 -19.29 0.44
CA SER A 37 -4.22 -20.70 0.46
C SER A 37 -3.34 -21.54 -0.44
N ASP A 38 -3.05 -21.08 -1.66
CA ASP A 38 -2.23 -21.81 -2.62
C ASP A 38 -0.80 -22.00 -2.11
N ILE A 39 -0.22 -20.98 -1.50
CA ILE A 39 1.12 -21.04 -0.90
C ILE A 39 1.11 -22.02 0.29
N ALA A 40 0.10 -21.94 1.15
CA ALA A 40 -0.05 -22.83 2.30
C ALA A 40 -0.14 -24.29 1.87
N ASP A 41 -0.99 -24.61 0.89
CA ASP A 41 -1.16 -25.96 0.36
C ASP A 41 0.15 -26.50 -0.23
N SER A 42 0.89 -25.65 -0.94
CA SER A 42 2.17 -26.01 -1.58
C SER A 42 3.24 -26.44 -0.57
N PHE A 43 3.24 -25.86 0.63
CA PHE A 43 4.23 -26.15 1.68
C PHE A 43 3.66 -27.02 2.81
N GLY A 44 2.43 -27.50 2.70
CA GLY A 44 1.78 -28.29 3.76
C GLY A 44 1.62 -27.52 5.07
N MET A 45 1.36 -26.21 4.98
CA MET A 45 1.23 -25.30 6.12
C MET A 45 -0.19 -24.79 6.24
N GLU A 46 -0.53 -24.28 7.43
CA GLU A 46 -1.76 -23.53 7.63
C GLU A 46 -1.61 -22.09 7.09
N THR A 47 -2.71 -21.52 6.61
CA THR A 47 -2.72 -20.13 6.10
C THR A 47 -2.26 -19.11 7.14
N ALA A 48 -2.59 -19.35 8.42
CA ALA A 48 -2.14 -18.52 9.52
C ALA A 48 -0.60 -18.47 9.65
N GLN A 49 0.06 -19.59 9.44
CA GLN A 49 1.53 -19.69 9.46
C GLN A 49 2.16 -18.96 8.26
N VAL A 50 1.59 -19.12 7.08
CA VAL A 50 2.04 -18.44 5.87
C VAL A 50 1.84 -16.92 5.98
N GLY A 51 0.78 -16.48 6.62
CA GLY A 51 0.45 -15.07 6.83
C GLY A 51 1.51 -14.28 7.60
N ILE A 52 2.36 -14.91 8.38
CA ILE A 52 3.54 -14.29 9.04
C ILE A 52 4.45 -13.62 8.00
N MET A 53 4.51 -14.15 6.79
CA MET A 53 5.26 -13.56 5.69
C MET A 53 4.82 -12.12 5.38
N LEU A 54 3.52 -11.83 5.49
CA LEU A 54 2.97 -10.49 5.29
C LEU A 54 3.47 -9.52 6.37
N THR A 55 3.50 -9.96 7.62
CA THR A 55 4.03 -9.19 8.74
C THR A 55 5.51 -8.89 8.57
N ILE A 56 6.31 -9.90 8.23
CA ILE A 56 7.76 -9.76 8.03
C ILE A 56 8.04 -8.73 6.92
N TYR A 57 7.37 -8.85 5.79
CA TYR A 57 7.53 -7.92 4.68
C TYR A 57 7.24 -6.48 5.10
N ALA A 58 6.07 -6.23 5.66
CA ALA A 58 5.63 -4.88 6.03
C ALA A 58 6.54 -4.26 7.09
N TRP A 59 6.95 -5.01 8.09
CA TRP A 59 7.81 -4.50 9.16
C TRP A 59 9.26 -4.31 8.71
N VAL A 60 9.76 -5.12 7.79
CA VAL A 60 11.06 -4.86 7.16
C VAL A 60 11.03 -3.55 6.37
N VAL A 61 9.99 -3.31 5.58
CA VAL A 61 9.80 -2.02 4.89
C VAL A 61 9.79 -0.87 5.89
N ALA A 62 9.00 -0.97 6.95
CA ALA A 62 8.90 0.07 7.97
C ALA A 62 10.23 0.37 8.66
N LEU A 63 10.96 -0.67 9.07
CA LEU A 63 12.23 -0.54 9.79
C LEU A 63 13.37 -0.06 8.91
N MET A 64 13.41 -0.48 7.64
CA MET A 64 14.53 -0.25 6.75
C MET A 64 14.41 1.03 5.91
N SER A 65 13.21 1.62 5.81
CA SER A 65 13.01 2.82 4.99
C SER A 65 13.93 3.96 5.39
N LEU A 66 14.01 4.30 6.67
CA LEU A 66 14.86 5.40 7.14
C LEU A 66 16.35 5.05 7.07
N PRO A 67 16.85 3.91 7.60
CA PRO A 67 18.25 3.54 7.47
C PRO A 67 18.75 3.48 6.02
N PHE A 68 17.98 2.88 5.12
CA PHE A 68 18.37 2.74 3.73
C PHE A 68 18.32 4.07 2.97
N MET A 69 17.36 4.94 3.29
CA MET A 69 17.35 6.29 2.75
C MET A 69 18.63 7.05 3.10
N LEU A 70 19.12 6.90 4.34
CA LEU A 70 20.36 7.53 4.78
C LEU A 70 21.59 6.96 4.08
N LEU A 71 21.69 5.63 4.00
CA LEU A 71 22.81 4.94 3.38
C LEU A 71 22.92 5.23 1.88
N THR A 72 21.79 5.48 1.21
CA THR A 72 21.71 5.72 -0.23
C THR A 72 21.57 7.18 -0.61
N SER A 73 21.56 8.10 0.36
CA SER A 73 21.26 9.52 0.15
C SER A 73 22.19 10.22 -0.84
N LYS A 74 23.46 9.79 -0.92
CA LYS A 74 24.49 10.37 -1.80
C LYS A 74 24.63 9.64 -3.15
N MET A 75 23.93 8.53 -3.34
CA MET A 75 24.02 7.77 -4.58
C MET A 75 23.30 8.49 -5.73
N GLU A 76 23.89 8.42 -6.91
CA GLU A 76 23.24 8.87 -8.14
C GLU A 76 21.95 8.08 -8.34
N ARG A 77 20.84 8.75 -8.66
CA ARG A 77 19.48 8.18 -8.58
C ARG A 77 19.20 7.12 -9.62
N ARG A 78 19.70 7.26 -10.85
CA ARG A 78 19.56 6.23 -11.88
C ARG A 78 20.25 4.95 -11.48
N ARG A 79 21.48 5.05 -10.98
CA ARG A 79 22.26 3.90 -10.50
C ARG A 79 21.59 3.21 -9.33
N LEU A 80 21.06 3.99 -8.38
CA LEU A 80 20.31 3.47 -7.24
C LEU A 80 19.07 2.72 -7.70
N LEU A 81 18.28 3.31 -8.60
CA LEU A 81 17.05 2.70 -9.11
C LEU A 81 17.32 1.40 -9.85
N VAL A 82 18.36 1.35 -10.69
CA VAL A 82 18.78 0.12 -11.38
C VAL A 82 19.20 -0.95 -10.37
N GLY A 83 19.94 -0.58 -9.33
CA GLY A 83 20.31 -1.49 -8.26
C GLY A 83 19.12 -2.07 -7.50
N LEU A 84 18.11 -1.25 -7.23
CA LEU A 84 16.85 -1.70 -6.62
C LEU A 84 16.14 -2.73 -7.49
N PHE A 85 16.06 -2.48 -8.78
CA PHE A 85 15.42 -3.40 -9.73
C PHE A 85 16.18 -4.72 -9.85
N ILE A 86 17.51 -4.70 -9.82
CA ILE A 86 18.31 -5.92 -9.80
C ILE A 86 17.99 -6.75 -8.56
N LEU A 87 17.97 -6.14 -7.38
CA LEU A 87 17.59 -6.82 -6.15
C LEU A 87 16.15 -7.35 -6.21
N PHE A 88 15.22 -6.55 -6.70
CA PHE A 88 13.81 -6.91 -6.86
C PHE A 88 13.63 -8.11 -7.79
N ILE A 89 14.27 -8.11 -8.96
CA ILE A 89 14.20 -9.18 -9.93
C ILE A 89 14.84 -10.46 -9.37
N ALA A 90 16.04 -10.36 -8.80
CA ALA A 90 16.72 -11.49 -8.19
C ALA A 90 15.88 -12.13 -7.07
N SER A 91 15.24 -11.31 -6.25
CA SER A 91 14.34 -11.76 -5.18
C SER A 91 13.09 -12.46 -5.73
N HIS A 92 12.53 -12.00 -6.84
CA HIS A 92 11.39 -12.65 -7.49
C HIS A 92 11.78 -13.98 -8.14
N VAL A 93 12.97 -14.08 -8.72
CA VAL A 93 13.51 -15.36 -9.21
C VAL A 93 13.66 -16.33 -8.04
N LEU A 94 14.15 -15.87 -6.89
CA LEU A 94 14.24 -16.70 -5.69
C LEU A 94 12.86 -17.14 -5.17
N SER A 95 11.84 -16.27 -5.24
CA SER A 95 10.45 -16.63 -4.93
C SER A 95 9.95 -17.75 -5.84
N PHE A 96 10.22 -17.65 -7.13
CA PHE A 96 9.86 -18.66 -8.11
C PHE A 96 10.55 -20.01 -7.82
N LEU A 97 11.81 -19.99 -7.39
CA LEU A 97 12.61 -21.18 -7.10
C LEU A 97 12.43 -21.69 -5.66
N ALA A 98 11.65 -21.00 -4.82
CA ALA A 98 11.55 -21.31 -3.39
C ALA A 98 11.20 -22.79 -3.14
N TRP A 99 12.18 -23.53 -2.64
CA TRP A 99 12.03 -24.97 -2.34
C TRP A 99 11.47 -25.25 -0.95
N ASN A 100 11.41 -24.24 -0.10
CA ASN A 100 10.71 -24.27 1.18
C ASN A 100 10.20 -22.88 1.54
N PHE A 101 9.38 -22.80 2.60
CA PHE A 101 8.79 -21.56 3.04
C PHE A 101 9.83 -20.52 3.52
N ASN A 102 10.89 -20.98 4.18
CA ASN A 102 11.95 -20.07 4.65
C ASN A 102 12.64 -19.36 3.50
N VAL A 103 12.89 -20.03 2.39
CA VAL A 103 13.45 -19.42 1.18
C VAL A 103 12.49 -18.39 0.59
N LEU A 104 11.19 -18.67 0.58
CA LEU A 104 10.18 -17.70 0.16
C LEU A 104 10.20 -16.45 1.05
N VAL A 105 10.28 -16.61 2.36
CA VAL A 105 10.39 -15.48 3.32
C VAL A 105 11.64 -14.65 3.04
N ILE A 106 12.79 -15.29 2.83
CA ILE A 106 14.05 -14.60 2.50
C ILE A 106 13.89 -13.78 1.20
N SER A 107 13.25 -14.36 0.19
CA SER A 107 12.97 -13.64 -1.05
C SER A 107 12.07 -12.42 -0.84
N ARG A 108 11.07 -12.54 0.03
CA ARG A 108 10.19 -11.42 0.40
C ARG A 108 10.94 -10.33 1.17
N ILE A 109 11.89 -10.67 2.02
CA ILE A 109 12.76 -9.71 2.69
C ILE A 109 13.59 -8.92 1.67
N GLY A 110 14.16 -9.59 0.67
CA GLY A 110 14.89 -8.92 -0.42
C GLY A 110 14.02 -7.94 -1.20
N ILE A 111 12.78 -8.32 -1.50
CA ILE A 111 11.80 -7.44 -2.14
C ILE A 111 11.46 -6.25 -1.24
N ALA A 112 11.29 -6.47 0.05
CA ALA A 112 11.01 -5.43 1.03
C ALA A 112 12.14 -4.40 1.13
N PHE A 113 13.39 -4.82 1.03
CA PHE A 113 14.55 -3.92 0.97
C PHE A 113 14.50 -2.99 -0.24
N ALA A 114 14.21 -3.54 -1.42
CA ALA A 114 14.02 -2.74 -2.62
C ALA A 114 12.85 -1.75 -2.48
N HIS A 115 11.73 -2.21 -1.94
CA HIS A 115 10.54 -1.41 -1.68
C HIS A 115 10.83 -0.24 -0.72
N ALA A 116 11.57 -0.50 0.34
CA ALA A 116 11.90 0.51 1.37
C ALA A 116 12.64 1.72 0.77
N VAL A 117 13.46 1.52 -0.25
CA VAL A 117 14.19 2.59 -0.93
C VAL A 117 13.38 3.18 -2.10
N PHE A 118 12.62 2.37 -2.80
CA PHE A 118 11.87 2.78 -3.99
C PHE A 118 10.89 3.93 -3.72
N TRP A 119 10.04 3.80 -2.70
CA TRP A 119 8.98 4.77 -2.44
C TRP A 119 9.50 6.18 -2.09
N PRO A 120 10.50 6.34 -1.22
CA PRO A 120 11.00 7.66 -0.90
C PRO A 120 11.58 8.44 -2.08
N ILE A 121 12.08 7.76 -3.10
CA ILE A 121 12.73 8.44 -4.24
C ILE A 121 11.82 8.59 -5.46
N THR A 122 10.79 7.76 -5.61
CA THR A 122 10.02 7.68 -6.86
C THR A 122 9.21 8.93 -7.14
N SER A 123 8.54 9.49 -6.16
CA SER A 123 7.75 10.72 -6.33
C SER A 123 8.64 11.90 -6.72
N ALA A 124 9.79 12.05 -6.08
CA ALA A 124 10.75 13.09 -6.41
C ALA A 124 11.31 12.92 -7.83
N LEU A 125 11.61 11.68 -8.23
CA LEU A 125 12.06 11.39 -9.60
C LEU A 125 10.99 11.70 -10.64
N ALA A 126 9.73 11.38 -10.37
CA ALA A 126 8.62 11.69 -11.25
C ALA A 126 8.49 13.20 -11.48
N ILE A 127 8.63 14.01 -10.44
CA ILE A 127 8.63 15.46 -10.53
C ILE A 127 9.81 15.96 -11.38
N ARG A 128 11.02 15.45 -11.15
CA ARG A 128 12.22 15.83 -11.90
C ARG A 128 12.12 15.48 -13.39
N MET A 129 11.44 14.39 -13.72
CA MET A 129 11.31 13.88 -15.09
C MET A 129 10.10 14.44 -15.82
N ALA A 130 9.16 15.05 -15.10
CA ALA A 130 7.93 15.59 -15.67
C ALA A 130 8.20 16.66 -16.73
N PRO A 131 7.35 16.75 -17.78
CA PRO A 131 7.38 17.89 -18.68
C PRO A 131 7.16 19.20 -17.92
N ALA A 132 7.68 20.30 -18.45
CA ALA A 132 7.55 21.61 -17.83
C ALA A 132 6.07 21.96 -17.54
N GLY A 133 5.77 22.39 -16.31
CA GLY A 133 4.42 22.74 -15.86
C GLY A 133 3.48 21.56 -15.62
N LYS A 134 3.98 20.31 -15.63
CA LYS A 134 3.16 19.09 -15.51
C LYS A 134 3.49 18.24 -14.26
N ARG A 135 4.00 18.85 -13.20
CA ARG A 135 4.38 18.15 -11.95
C ARG A 135 3.19 17.44 -11.30
N ALA A 136 2.06 18.12 -11.20
CA ALA A 136 0.85 17.54 -10.60
C ALA A 136 0.35 16.33 -11.37
N GLN A 137 0.37 16.38 -12.70
CA GLN A 137 -0.02 15.26 -13.55
C GLN A 137 0.94 14.08 -13.42
N ALA A 138 2.24 14.33 -13.28
CA ALA A 138 3.23 13.28 -13.06
C ALA A 138 2.98 12.55 -11.74
N LEU A 139 2.76 13.26 -10.65
CA LEU A 139 2.40 12.66 -9.35
C LEU A 139 1.09 11.90 -9.41
N SER A 140 0.10 12.44 -10.11
CA SER A 140 -1.19 11.77 -10.33
C SER A 140 -1.03 10.45 -11.09
N LEU A 141 -0.11 10.39 -12.04
CA LEU A 141 0.17 9.18 -12.81
C LEU A 141 0.80 8.09 -11.92
N ILE A 142 1.71 8.45 -11.03
CA ILE A 142 2.27 7.52 -10.03
C ILE A 142 1.15 7.01 -9.11
N ALA A 143 0.29 7.87 -8.61
CA ALA A 143 -0.85 7.48 -7.79
C ALA A 143 -1.83 6.56 -8.52
N THR A 144 -2.04 6.79 -9.82
CA THR A 144 -2.84 5.91 -10.69
C THR A 144 -2.21 4.52 -10.79
N GLY A 145 -0.90 4.43 -10.97
CA GLY A 145 -0.19 3.15 -10.96
C GLY A 145 -0.42 2.36 -9.67
N THR A 146 -0.35 3.02 -8.53
CA THR A 146 -0.64 2.44 -7.22
C THR A 146 -2.10 1.96 -7.13
N ALA A 147 -3.05 2.80 -7.52
CA ALA A 147 -4.48 2.45 -7.48
C ALA A 147 -4.81 1.26 -8.38
N LEU A 148 -4.25 1.22 -9.60
CA LEU A 148 -4.45 0.10 -10.52
C LEU A 148 -3.89 -1.21 -9.99
N ALA A 149 -2.81 -1.18 -9.22
CA ALA A 149 -2.27 -2.36 -8.55
C ALA A 149 -3.27 -2.95 -7.55
N MET A 150 -3.94 -2.10 -6.78
CA MET A 150 -4.94 -2.54 -5.81
C MET A 150 -6.19 -3.12 -6.48
N VAL A 151 -6.59 -2.56 -7.62
CA VAL A 151 -7.79 -3.01 -8.35
C VAL A 151 -7.51 -4.25 -9.18
N PHE A 152 -6.43 -4.27 -9.95
CA PHE A 152 -6.14 -5.30 -10.96
C PHE A 152 -4.96 -6.19 -10.61
N GLY A 153 -3.94 -5.65 -9.93
CA GLY A 153 -2.70 -6.39 -9.68
C GLY A 153 -2.93 -7.65 -8.84
N ILE A 154 -3.67 -7.55 -7.75
CA ILE A 154 -3.95 -8.67 -6.86
C ILE A 154 -4.84 -9.72 -7.55
N PRO A 155 -5.99 -9.37 -8.15
CA PRO A 155 -6.81 -10.34 -8.87
C PRO A 155 -6.11 -10.99 -10.06
N ILE A 156 -5.37 -10.23 -10.87
CA ILE A 156 -4.62 -10.79 -12.00
C ILE A 156 -3.52 -11.73 -11.50
N GLY A 157 -2.79 -11.35 -10.46
CA GLY A 157 -1.79 -12.19 -9.83
C GLY A 157 -2.38 -13.50 -9.32
N ARG A 158 -3.58 -13.45 -8.74
CA ARG A 158 -4.32 -14.63 -8.31
C ARG A 158 -4.75 -15.50 -9.50
N ILE A 159 -5.26 -14.92 -10.57
CA ILE A 159 -5.67 -15.67 -11.78
C ILE A 159 -4.47 -16.40 -12.37
N VAL A 160 -3.33 -15.73 -12.53
CA VAL A 160 -2.08 -16.36 -12.99
C VAL A 160 -1.69 -17.52 -12.05
N GLY A 161 -1.79 -17.31 -10.75
CA GLY A 161 -1.48 -18.32 -9.74
C GLY A 161 -2.41 -19.54 -9.79
N GLN A 162 -3.70 -19.33 -10.06
CA GLN A 162 -4.68 -20.42 -10.19
C GLN A 162 -4.42 -21.30 -11.41
N TYR A 163 -4.03 -20.72 -12.55
CA TYR A 163 -3.81 -21.46 -13.80
C TYR A 163 -2.39 -22.01 -13.96
N PHE A 164 -1.38 -21.33 -13.44
CA PHE A 164 0.04 -21.63 -13.67
C PHE A 164 0.84 -21.90 -12.38
N GLY A 165 0.19 -21.80 -11.23
CA GLY A 165 0.84 -21.89 -9.92
C GLY A 165 1.29 -20.53 -9.37
N TRP A 166 1.29 -20.39 -8.05
CA TRP A 166 1.63 -19.14 -7.37
C TRP A 166 3.09 -18.68 -7.64
N ARG A 167 4.01 -19.65 -7.85
CA ARG A 167 5.39 -19.33 -8.21
C ARG A 167 5.47 -18.55 -9.53
N THR A 168 4.63 -18.92 -10.49
CA THR A 168 4.56 -18.24 -11.79
C THR A 168 4.08 -16.79 -11.65
N THR A 169 3.20 -16.48 -10.72
CA THR A 169 2.81 -15.09 -10.43
C THR A 169 4.04 -14.25 -10.08
N PHE A 170 4.89 -14.72 -9.18
CA PHE A 170 6.10 -14.00 -8.79
C PHE A 170 7.11 -13.90 -9.93
N LEU A 171 7.24 -14.95 -10.75
CA LEU A 171 8.08 -14.90 -11.94
C LEU A 171 7.59 -13.85 -12.94
N VAL A 172 6.30 -13.79 -13.20
CA VAL A 172 5.68 -12.78 -14.10
C VAL A 172 5.92 -11.38 -13.59
N ILE A 173 5.77 -11.14 -12.29
CA ILE A 173 6.08 -9.84 -11.67
C ILE A 173 7.57 -9.50 -11.89
N GLY A 174 8.45 -10.45 -11.66
CA GLY A 174 9.89 -10.29 -11.89
C GLY A 174 10.24 -9.98 -13.35
N LEU A 175 9.59 -10.65 -14.30
CA LEU A 175 9.76 -10.38 -15.73
C LEU A 175 9.24 -8.99 -16.12
N GLY A 176 8.11 -8.58 -15.59
CA GLY A 176 7.59 -7.22 -15.74
C GLY A 176 8.57 -6.17 -15.20
N ALA A 177 9.18 -6.44 -14.06
CA ALA A 177 10.22 -5.60 -13.48
C ALA A 177 11.48 -5.54 -14.37
N LEU A 178 11.87 -6.66 -14.98
CA LEU A 178 13.02 -6.71 -15.92
C LEU A 178 12.76 -5.80 -17.13
N VAL A 179 11.60 -5.89 -17.74
CA VAL A 179 11.20 -5.03 -18.87
C VAL A 179 11.21 -3.56 -18.45
N THR A 180 10.64 -3.26 -17.28
CA THR A 180 10.62 -1.90 -16.75
C THR A 180 12.03 -1.37 -16.48
N MET A 181 12.92 -2.19 -15.93
CA MET A 181 14.32 -1.82 -15.69
C MET A 181 15.05 -1.50 -17.02
N VAL A 182 14.86 -2.30 -18.06
CA VAL A 182 15.42 -2.03 -19.38
C VAL A 182 14.92 -0.70 -19.93
N CYS A 183 13.64 -0.41 -19.81
CA CYS A 183 13.07 0.89 -20.19
C CYS A 183 13.68 2.04 -19.40
N LEU A 184 13.85 1.88 -18.08
CA LEU A 184 14.48 2.90 -17.24
C LEU A 184 15.94 3.15 -17.62
N ILE A 185 16.71 2.12 -17.90
CA ILE A 185 18.11 2.24 -18.34
C ILE A 185 18.20 3.04 -19.64
N LYS A 186 17.28 2.81 -20.57
CA LYS A 186 17.25 3.51 -21.88
C LYS A 186 16.71 4.94 -21.79
N LEU A 187 15.79 5.21 -20.90
CA LEU A 187 15.06 6.48 -20.84
C LEU A 187 15.65 7.47 -19.85
N LEU A 188 16.14 7.01 -18.70
CA LEU A 188 16.62 7.91 -17.65
C LEU A 188 18.03 8.42 -17.93
N PRO A 189 18.27 9.74 -17.79
CA PRO A 189 19.62 10.30 -17.78
C PRO A 189 20.29 10.02 -16.43
N LYS A 190 21.55 10.38 -16.28
CA LYS A 190 22.19 10.47 -14.98
C LYS A 190 21.46 11.48 -14.12
N LEU A 191 21.10 11.12 -12.92
CA LEU A 191 20.33 11.91 -11.97
C LEU A 191 21.10 12.03 -10.66
N PRO A 192 21.93 13.06 -10.49
CA PRO A 192 22.62 13.30 -9.23
C PRO A 192 21.66 13.39 -8.07
N SER A 193 22.10 12.93 -6.89
CA SER A 193 21.30 13.04 -5.69
C SER A 193 21.02 14.51 -5.37
N GLU A 194 19.76 14.85 -5.23
CA GLU A 194 19.30 16.12 -4.66
C GLU A 194 18.85 15.86 -3.22
N HIS A 195 19.22 16.73 -2.29
CA HIS A 195 18.83 16.57 -0.89
C HIS A 195 17.35 16.88 -0.73
N SER A 196 16.54 15.83 -0.64
CA SER A 196 15.12 15.93 -0.37
C SER A 196 14.84 15.57 1.08
N GLY A 197 14.88 16.52 1.96
CA GLY A 197 14.57 16.35 3.35
C GLY A 197 15.79 16.05 4.22
N SER A 198 15.73 16.47 5.45
CA SER A 198 16.80 16.38 6.42
C SER A 198 16.28 15.61 7.64
N LEU A 199 17.13 14.78 8.24
CA LEU A 199 16.91 14.22 9.57
C LEU A 199 16.59 15.28 10.63
N LYS A 200 16.99 16.52 10.39
CA LYS A 200 16.68 17.66 11.27
C LYS A 200 15.20 17.96 11.37
N SER A 201 14.39 17.56 10.39
CA SER A 201 12.93 17.71 10.42
C SER A 201 12.25 16.73 11.38
N LEU A 202 12.86 15.57 11.67
CA LEU A 202 12.25 14.55 12.53
C LEU A 202 11.92 15.07 13.94
N PRO A 203 12.85 15.71 14.68
CA PRO A 203 12.53 16.21 16.01
C PRO A 203 11.40 17.23 16.01
N VAL A 204 11.32 18.04 14.96
CA VAL A 204 10.28 19.07 14.80
C VAL A 204 8.91 18.41 14.61
N LEU A 205 8.82 17.41 13.73
CA LEU A 205 7.57 16.69 13.46
C LEU A 205 7.08 15.91 14.69
N PHE A 206 7.98 15.27 15.42
CA PHE A 206 7.64 14.51 16.63
C PHE A 206 7.17 15.39 17.80
N ARG A 207 7.31 16.70 17.71
CA ARG A 207 6.76 17.66 18.69
C ARG A 207 5.37 18.16 18.35
N ARG A 208 4.75 17.70 17.27
CA ARG A 208 3.40 18.09 16.83
C ARG A 208 2.37 17.09 17.31
N PRO A 209 1.61 17.38 18.37
CA PRO A 209 0.68 16.40 18.93
C PRO A 209 -0.43 15.99 17.95
N ALA A 210 -0.92 16.92 17.13
CA ALA A 210 -1.93 16.61 16.13
C ALA A 210 -1.41 15.62 15.07
N LEU A 211 -0.18 15.80 14.59
CA LEU A 211 0.45 14.89 13.63
C LEU A 211 0.67 13.50 14.23
N LEU A 212 1.20 13.42 15.46
CA LEU A 212 1.39 12.15 16.15
C LEU A 212 0.06 11.43 16.38
N SER A 213 -1.01 12.18 16.66
CA SER A 213 -2.36 11.62 16.83
C SER A 213 -2.88 11.00 15.53
N ILE A 214 -2.61 11.61 14.37
CA ILE A 214 -2.95 11.03 13.05
C ILE A 214 -2.10 9.80 12.77
N TYR A 215 -0.83 9.80 13.09
CA TYR A 215 0.03 8.62 12.94
C TYR A 215 -0.45 7.45 13.80
N LEU A 216 -0.83 7.69 15.04
CA LEU A 216 -1.40 6.66 15.92
C LEU A 216 -2.73 6.15 15.38
N LEU A 217 -3.60 7.03 14.91
CA LEU A 217 -4.86 6.64 14.28
C LEU A 217 -4.61 5.74 13.06
N THR A 218 -3.62 6.07 12.25
CA THR A 218 -3.23 5.27 11.08
C THR A 218 -2.84 3.85 11.48
N VAL A 219 -1.97 3.69 12.47
CA VAL A 219 -1.59 2.35 12.96
C VAL A 219 -2.82 1.57 13.41
N ILE A 220 -3.69 2.18 14.20
CA ILE A 220 -4.85 1.50 14.78
C ILE A 220 -5.84 1.07 13.70
N VAL A 221 -6.22 1.97 12.79
CA VAL A 221 -7.22 1.67 11.76
C VAL A 221 -6.69 0.71 10.70
N VAL A 222 -5.43 0.83 10.33
CA VAL A 222 -4.80 -0.08 9.37
C VAL A 222 -4.67 -1.48 9.96
N THR A 223 -4.33 -1.59 11.25
CA THR A 223 -4.34 -2.86 11.98
C THR A 223 -5.73 -3.50 11.95
N ALA A 224 -6.77 -2.72 12.20
CA ALA A 224 -8.15 -3.22 12.15
C ALA A 224 -8.50 -3.81 10.78
N HIS A 225 -8.23 -3.09 9.73
CA HIS A 225 -8.50 -3.52 8.36
C HIS A 225 -7.72 -4.78 7.99
N TYR A 226 -6.41 -4.80 8.21
CA TYR A 226 -5.55 -5.92 7.78
C TYR A 226 -5.66 -7.15 8.66
N THR A 227 -6.22 -7.07 9.85
CA THR A 227 -6.59 -8.25 10.64
C THR A 227 -7.55 -9.16 9.86
N ALA A 228 -8.52 -8.58 9.17
CA ALA A 228 -9.46 -9.32 8.33
C ALA A 228 -9.01 -9.45 6.87
N TYR A 229 -8.55 -8.37 6.27
CA TYR A 229 -8.21 -8.34 4.85
C TYR A 229 -7.06 -9.26 4.48
N SER A 230 -6.06 -9.42 5.34
CA SER A 230 -4.93 -10.30 5.08
C SER A 230 -5.34 -11.77 4.89
N TYR A 231 -6.46 -12.17 5.46
CA TYR A 231 -6.98 -13.55 5.41
C TYR A 231 -8.32 -13.66 4.69
N ILE A 232 -8.72 -12.63 3.93
CA ILE A 232 -10.02 -12.63 3.25
C ILE A 232 -10.14 -13.77 2.23
N GLU A 233 -9.06 -14.07 1.51
CA GLU A 233 -9.06 -15.15 0.53
C GLU A 233 -9.32 -16.52 1.18
N PRO A 234 -8.54 -16.98 2.18
CA PRO A 234 -8.86 -18.22 2.86
C PRO A 234 -10.18 -18.17 3.64
N PHE A 235 -10.58 -17.03 4.19
CA PHE A 235 -11.89 -16.87 4.84
C PHE A 235 -13.04 -17.17 3.89
N VAL A 236 -12.99 -16.65 2.68
CA VAL A 236 -14.02 -16.91 1.65
C VAL A 236 -14.12 -18.38 1.31
N GLN A 237 -13.00 -19.09 1.22
CA GLN A 237 -12.98 -20.50 0.83
C GLN A 237 -13.30 -21.45 1.98
N THR A 238 -12.78 -21.20 3.19
CA THR A 238 -12.90 -22.14 4.31
C THR A 238 -14.04 -21.82 5.26
N VAL A 239 -14.31 -20.55 5.54
CA VAL A 239 -15.39 -20.13 6.43
C VAL A 239 -16.71 -19.96 5.67
N ALA A 240 -16.69 -19.20 4.58
CA ALA A 240 -17.86 -19.00 3.74
C ALA A 240 -18.17 -20.22 2.85
N GLY A 241 -17.20 -21.10 2.61
CA GLY A 241 -17.37 -22.28 1.77
C GLY A 241 -17.61 -21.96 0.29
N LEU A 242 -17.15 -20.79 -0.18
CA LEU A 242 -17.32 -20.35 -1.55
C LEU A 242 -16.11 -20.71 -2.41
N SER A 243 -16.26 -20.64 -3.73
CA SER A 243 -15.21 -21.04 -4.67
C SER A 243 -14.02 -20.08 -4.68
N GLY A 244 -12.87 -20.58 -5.16
CA GLY A 244 -11.70 -19.76 -5.43
C GLY A 244 -11.96 -18.63 -6.46
N ASN A 245 -12.81 -18.89 -7.45
CA ASN A 245 -13.25 -17.89 -8.42
C ASN A 245 -14.06 -16.77 -7.78
N PHE A 246 -14.88 -17.11 -6.79
CA PHE A 246 -15.60 -16.09 -6.00
C PHE A 246 -14.64 -15.24 -5.18
N ALA A 247 -13.61 -15.83 -4.58
CA ALA A 247 -12.57 -15.10 -3.86
C ALA A 247 -11.86 -14.09 -4.79
N THR A 248 -11.54 -14.49 -6.01
CA THR A 248 -10.96 -13.60 -7.02
C THR A 248 -11.90 -12.43 -7.36
N LEU A 249 -13.17 -12.74 -7.58
CA LEU A 249 -14.19 -11.73 -7.87
C LEU A 249 -14.39 -10.77 -6.69
N LEU A 250 -14.38 -11.27 -5.48
CA LEU A 250 -14.49 -10.46 -4.27
C LEU A 250 -13.31 -9.49 -4.12
N LEU A 251 -12.08 -9.95 -4.34
CA LEU A 251 -10.89 -9.10 -4.31
C LEU A 251 -10.95 -8.01 -5.39
N LEU A 252 -11.41 -8.36 -6.60
CA LEU A 252 -11.61 -7.41 -7.68
C LEU A 252 -12.68 -6.36 -7.31
N THR A 253 -13.78 -6.79 -6.74
CA THR A 253 -14.88 -5.92 -6.32
C THR A 253 -14.44 -4.97 -5.20
N LEU A 254 -13.71 -5.49 -4.21
CA LEU A 254 -13.19 -4.69 -3.10
C LEU A 254 -12.23 -3.61 -3.61
N GLY A 255 -11.29 -3.98 -4.47
CA GLY A 255 -10.38 -3.03 -5.11
C GLY A 255 -11.11 -2.01 -6.00
N GLY A 256 -12.02 -2.49 -6.83
CA GLY A 256 -12.84 -1.65 -7.73
C GLY A 256 -13.71 -0.65 -6.99
N ALA A 257 -14.29 -1.05 -5.86
CA ALA A 257 -15.06 -0.16 -4.99
C ALA A 257 -14.22 0.98 -4.42
N GLY A 258 -12.91 0.79 -4.30
CA GLY A 258 -11.99 1.86 -3.93
C GLY A 258 -12.02 3.05 -4.89
N ILE A 259 -12.29 2.81 -6.17
CA ILE A 259 -12.46 3.89 -7.16
C ILE A 259 -13.65 4.78 -6.79
N VAL A 260 -14.76 4.18 -6.37
CA VAL A 260 -15.94 4.92 -5.90
C VAL A 260 -15.58 5.73 -4.63
N GLY A 261 -14.86 5.13 -3.70
CA GLY A 261 -14.36 5.82 -2.50
C GLY A 261 -13.47 7.02 -2.84
N SER A 262 -12.58 6.86 -3.81
CA SER A 262 -11.72 7.94 -4.31
C SER A 262 -12.53 9.09 -4.91
N ILE A 263 -13.54 8.78 -5.72
CA ILE A 263 -14.42 9.79 -6.32
C ILE A 263 -15.22 10.53 -5.23
N LEU A 264 -15.78 9.82 -4.26
CA LEU A 264 -16.51 10.43 -3.14
C LEU A 264 -15.59 11.35 -2.33
N PHE A 265 -14.38 10.92 -2.03
CA PHE A 265 -13.42 11.74 -1.31
C PHE A 265 -13.02 12.98 -2.12
N GLY A 266 -12.82 12.84 -3.43
CA GLY A 266 -12.51 13.95 -4.31
C GLY A 266 -13.59 15.03 -4.35
N LYS A 267 -14.87 14.63 -4.26
CA LYS A 267 -15.99 15.55 -4.27
C LYS A 267 -16.30 16.18 -2.91
N LEU A 268 -16.14 15.45 -1.83
CA LEU A 268 -16.59 15.85 -0.50
C LEU A 268 -15.41 16.15 0.46
N GLY A 269 -14.21 15.69 0.14
CA GLY A 269 -13.07 15.73 1.06
C GLY A 269 -12.55 17.12 1.38
N ASN A 270 -12.69 18.08 0.46
CA ASN A 270 -12.22 19.46 0.69
C ASN A 270 -13.02 20.17 1.78
N LEU A 271 -14.33 19.89 1.88
CA LEU A 271 -15.22 20.55 2.83
C LEU A 271 -15.43 19.73 4.11
N HIS A 272 -15.36 18.39 4.01
CA HIS A 272 -15.80 17.48 5.07
C HIS A 272 -14.81 16.34 5.34
N ALA A 273 -13.51 16.58 5.24
CA ALA A 273 -12.49 15.52 5.38
C ALA A 273 -12.62 14.77 6.71
N SER A 274 -12.74 15.47 7.83
CA SER A 274 -12.86 14.84 9.16
C SER A 274 -14.15 14.03 9.30
N GLY A 275 -15.27 14.55 8.82
CA GLY A 275 -16.55 13.84 8.82
C GLY A 275 -16.53 12.58 7.94
N LEU A 276 -15.91 12.68 6.76
CA LEU A 276 -15.74 11.53 5.86
C LEU A 276 -14.86 10.44 6.48
N ILE A 277 -13.76 10.80 7.12
CA ILE A 277 -12.88 9.85 7.79
C ILE A 277 -13.64 9.15 8.92
N ASN A 278 -14.33 9.89 9.76
CA ASN A 278 -15.15 9.32 10.84
C ASN A 278 -16.23 8.37 10.31
N ALA A 279 -16.95 8.78 9.27
CA ALA A 279 -17.97 7.95 8.62
C ALA A 279 -17.36 6.69 8.00
N ALA A 280 -16.20 6.80 7.36
CA ALA A 280 -15.51 5.67 6.75
C ALA A 280 -14.98 4.68 7.79
N ILE A 281 -14.46 5.14 8.92
CA ILE A 281 -14.04 4.26 10.02
C ILE A 281 -15.25 3.56 10.62
N GLY A 282 -16.37 4.27 10.80
CA GLY A 282 -17.63 3.67 11.23
C GLY A 282 -18.14 2.61 10.26
N LEU A 283 -18.05 2.87 8.96
CA LEU A 283 -18.42 1.91 7.92
C LEU A 283 -17.49 0.70 7.93
N LEU A 284 -16.18 0.89 8.10
CA LEU A 284 -15.23 -0.22 8.27
C LEU A 284 -15.60 -1.08 9.47
N LEU A 285 -15.91 -0.48 10.61
CA LEU A 285 -16.35 -1.19 11.82
C LEU A 285 -17.60 -2.03 11.54
N VAL A 286 -18.60 -1.47 10.87
CA VAL A 286 -19.82 -2.20 10.49
C VAL A 286 -19.48 -3.36 9.56
N CYS A 287 -18.63 -3.15 8.57
CA CYS A 287 -18.20 -4.22 7.65
C CYS A 287 -17.49 -5.36 8.40
N LEU A 288 -16.63 -5.06 9.36
CA LEU A 288 -15.93 -6.08 10.14
C LEU A 288 -16.89 -6.85 11.05
N LEU A 289 -17.84 -6.19 11.65
CA LEU A 289 -18.88 -6.84 12.47
C LEU A 289 -19.82 -7.71 11.63
N LEU A 290 -20.08 -7.34 10.39
CA LEU A 290 -20.98 -8.07 9.49
C LEU A 290 -20.26 -9.12 8.63
N LEU A 291 -18.94 -9.23 8.71
CA LEU A 291 -18.18 -10.15 7.87
C LEU A 291 -18.62 -11.60 8.04
N LEU A 292 -18.70 -12.08 9.26
CA LEU A 292 -19.15 -13.46 9.54
C LEU A 292 -20.65 -13.66 9.22
N PRO A 293 -21.58 -12.80 9.68
CA PRO A 293 -22.98 -12.92 9.27
C PRO A 293 -23.21 -12.91 7.76
N ALA A 294 -22.51 -12.04 7.03
CA ALA A 294 -22.61 -11.96 5.57
C ALA A 294 -22.02 -13.17 4.83
N SER A 295 -21.14 -13.93 5.49
CA SER A 295 -20.45 -15.07 4.88
C SER A 295 -21.35 -16.27 4.59
N HIS A 296 -22.59 -16.29 5.11
CA HIS A 296 -23.54 -17.38 4.89
C HIS A 296 -24.07 -17.42 3.46
N ASN A 297 -24.02 -16.32 2.72
CA ASN A 297 -24.43 -16.22 1.33
C ASN A 297 -23.45 -15.39 0.51
N ALA A 298 -23.32 -15.71 -0.78
CA ALA A 298 -22.44 -15.00 -1.71
C ALA A 298 -22.84 -13.53 -1.90
N ASN A 299 -24.13 -13.25 -2.08
CA ASN A 299 -24.61 -11.90 -2.39
C ASN A 299 -24.39 -10.89 -1.26
N PRO A 300 -24.72 -11.17 0.02
CA PRO A 300 -24.39 -10.28 1.12
C PRO A 300 -22.90 -10.04 1.28
N LEU A 301 -22.09 -11.06 1.09
CA LEU A 301 -20.63 -10.95 1.20
C LEU A 301 -20.06 -10.06 0.09
N MET A 302 -20.55 -10.20 -1.13
CA MET A 302 -20.15 -9.35 -2.25
C MET A 302 -20.56 -7.89 -2.04
N LEU A 303 -21.78 -7.64 -1.55
CA LEU A 303 -22.23 -6.30 -1.21
C LEU A 303 -21.38 -5.68 -0.09
N LEU A 304 -21.05 -6.46 0.92
CA LEU A 304 -20.16 -6.04 1.99
C LEU A 304 -18.80 -5.58 1.46
N SER A 305 -18.23 -6.30 0.50
CA SER A 305 -16.94 -5.97 -0.10
C SER A 305 -16.94 -4.62 -0.81
N VAL A 306 -18.07 -4.21 -1.40
CA VAL A 306 -18.22 -2.88 -2.00
C VAL A 306 -18.09 -1.79 -0.94
N PHE A 307 -18.84 -1.87 0.14
CA PHE A 307 -18.78 -0.89 1.23
C PHE A 307 -17.42 -0.87 1.91
N TRP A 308 -16.83 -2.03 2.09
CA TRP A 308 -15.49 -2.16 2.70
C TRP A 308 -14.42 -1.48 1.83
N GLY A 309 -14.42 -1.73 0.52
CA GLY A 309 -13.49 -1.08 -0.41
C GLY A 309 -13.65 0.45 -0.45
N VAL A 310 -14.88 0.95 -0.42
CA VAL A 310 -15.15 2.39 -0.32
C VAL A 310 -14.57 2.95 0.98
N ALA A 311 -14.83 2.30 2.10
CA ALA A 311 -14.40 2.76 3.42
C ALA A 311 -12.87 2.85 3.52
N ILE A 312 -12.17 1.80 3.15
CA ILE A 312 -10.70 1.78 3.30
C ILE A 312 -10.00 2.79 2.38
N MET A 313 -10.53 3.03 1.19
CA MET A 313 -9.99 4.04 0.29
C MET A 313 -10.15 5.45 0.87
N ILE A 314 -11.31 5.78 1.39
CA ILE A 314 -11.58 7.08 2.02
C ILE A 314 -10.66 7.27 3.24
N ILE A 315 -10.48 6.27 4.06
CA ILE A 315 -9.59 6.31 5.22
C ILE A 315 -8.15 6.62 4.77
N GLY A 316 -7.63 5.88 3.81
CA GLY A 316 -6.26 6.07 3.30
C GLY A 316 -6.02 7.47 2.74
N LEU A 317 -6.91 7.94 1.87
CA LEU A 317 -6.83 9.29 1.28
C LEU A 317 -6.98 10.38 2.35
N GLY A 318 -7.91 10.19 3.27
CA GLY A 318 -8.14 11.14 4.37
C GLY A 318 -6.94 11.28 5.30
N MET A 319 -6.29 10.17 5.65
CA MET A 319 -5.07 10.22 6.46
C MET A 319 -3.95 10.98 5.75
N GLN A 320 -3.73 10.70 4.46
CA GLN A 320 -2.73 11.41 3.65
C GLN A 320 -2.97 12.92 3.64
N VAL A 321 -4.19 13.33 3.41
CA VAL A 321 -4.55 14.77 3.38
C VAL A 321 -4.30 15.43 4.72
N LYS A 322 -4.64 14.76 5.82
CA LYS A 322 -4.38 15.28 7.17
C LYS A 322 -2.89 15.41 7.48
N VAL A 323 -2.08 14.42 7.10
CA VAL A 323 -0.62 14.48 7.28
C VAL A 323 -0.02 15.64 6.49
N LEU A 324 -0.41 15.82 5.23
CA LEU A 324 0.06 16.93 4.40
C LEU A 324 -0.32 18.29 4.99
N ALA A 325 -1.54 18.43 5.50
CA ALA A 325 -2.01 19.68 6.13
C ALA A 325 -1.26 20.00 7.42
N LEU A 326 -0.85 18.99 8.19
CA LEU A 326 -0.16 19.17 9.47
C LEU A 326 1.37 19.34 9.34
N ALA A 327 1.94 19.07 8.17
CA ALA A 327 3.37 19.15 7.93
C ALA A 327 3.69 19.86 6.59
N PRO A 328 3.19 21.08 6.35
CA PRO A 328 3.41 21.80 5.10
C PRO A 328 4.88 22.20 4.89
N ASP A 329 5.64 22.32 5.97
CA ASP A 329 7.06 22.67 5.98
C ASP A 329 8.01 21.48 5.79
N ALA A 330 7.51 20.24 5.90
CA ALA A 330 8.30 19.02 5.80
C ALA A 330 7.47 17.86 5.21
N THR A 331 6.79 18.12 4.11
CA THR A 331 5.85 17.17 3.49
C THR A 331 6.50 15.85 3.14
N ASP A 332 7.71 15.85 2.57
CA ASP A 332 8.37 14.62 2.12
C ASP A 332 8.74 13.72 3.30
N VAL A 333 9.28 14.30 4.37
CA VAL A 333 9.63 13.55 5.58
C VAL A 333 8.37 13.03 6.27
N ALA A 334 7.34 13.86 6.38
CA ALA A 334 6.07 13.48 7.00
C ALA A 334 5.37 12.35 6.24
N MET A 335 5.40 12.35 4.91
CA MET A 335 4.83 11.31 4.08
C MET A 335 5.66 10.03 4.10
N SER A 336 6.98 10.12 4.19
CA SER A 336 7.85 8.95 4.37
C SER A 336 7.58 8.26 5.72
N LEU A 337 7.42 9.04 6.78
CA LEU A 337 7.00 8.53 8.08
C LEU A 337 5.61 7.90 8.01
N PHE A 338 4.67 8.53 7.32
CA PHE A 338 3.32 8.00 7.13
C PHE A 338 3.34 6.63 6.45
N SER A 339 4.14 6.47 5.39
CA SER A 339 4.31 5.20 4.70
C SER A 339 4.85 4.11 5.64
N GLY A 340 5.88 4.41 6.41
CA GLY A 340 6.43 3.48 7.40
C GLY A 340 5.42 3.09 8.48
N ILE A 341 4.69 4.06 8.99
CA ILE A 341 3.65 3.87 10.01
C ILE A 341 2.48 3.06 9.46
N PHE A 342 2.08 3.32 8.23
CA PHE A 342 1.07 2.51 7.54
C PHE A 342 1.52 1.04 7.43
N ASN A 343 2.76 0.79 7.08
CA ASN A 343 3.34 -0.56 7.03
C ASN A 343 3.43 -1.23 8.41
N ILE A 344 3.66 -0.48 9.48
CA ILE A 344 3.55 -1.01 10.85
C ILE A 344 2.14 -1.57 11.08
N GLY A 345 1.12 -0.83 10.68
CA GLY A 345 -0.28 -1.25 10.78
C GLY A 345 -0.60 -2.48 9.92
N ILE A 346 -0.09 -2.54 8.70
CA ILE A 346 -0.25 -3.71 7.81
C ILE A 346 0.32 -4.96 8.48
N GLY A 347 1.55 -4.89 8.97
CA GLY A 347 2.21 -6.01 9.63
C GLY A 347 1.53 -6.42 10.94
N ALA A 348 1.10 -5.45 11.74
CA ALA A 348 0.37 -5.70 12.98
C ALA A 348 -0.96 -6.38 12.72
N GLY A 349 -1.71 -5.93 11.72
CA GLY A 349 -2.98 -6.55 11.33
C GLY A 349 -2.79 -7.99 10.84
N ALA A 350 -1.82 -8.23 9.97
CA ALA A 350 -1.50 -9.57 9.51
C ALA A 350 -1.10 -10.51 10.66
N LEU A 351 -0.33 -10.01 11.65
CA LEU A 351 0.05 -10.77 12.82
C LEU A 351 -1.15 -11.09 13.72
N VAL A 352 -2.00 -10.12 14.00
CA VAL A 352 -3.23 -10.33 14.79
C VAL A 352 -4.14 -11.33 14.11
N GLY A 353 -4.37 -11.18 12.80
CA GLY A 353 -5.17 -12.14 12.02
C GLY A 353 -4.58 -13.55 12.03
N SER A 354 -3.26 -13.69 11.95
CA SER A 354 -2.56 -14.96 12.09
C SER A 354 -2.83 -15.61 13.44
N GLN A 355 -2.68 -14.86 14.53
CA GLN A 355 -2.90 -15.37 15.90
C GLN A 355 -4.35 -15.73 16.14
N VAL A 356 -5.29 -14.93 15.65
CA VAL A 356 -6.73 -15.22 15.73
C VAL A 356 -7.05 -16.53 14.98
N SER A 357 -6.54 -16.69 13.78
CA SER A 357 -6.78 -17.89 12.96
C SER A 357 -6.18 -19.15 13.59
N SER A 358 -5.03 -19.04 14.26
CA SER A 358 -4.34 -20.15 14.92
C SER A 358 -4.95 -20.54 16.27
N HIS A 359 -5.29 -19.55 17.09
CA HIS A 359 -5.66 -19.77 18.50
C HIS A 359 -7.16 -19.67 18.80
N LEU A 360 -7.91 -18.95 17.96
CA LEU A 360 -9.36 -18.89 18.06
C LEU A 360 -10.00 -19.60 16.85
N SER A 361 -10.36 -18.83 15.84
CA SER A 361 -10.92 -19.32 14.58
C SER A 361 -10.79 -18.26 13.52
N MET A 362 -10.53 -18.65 12.29
CA MET A 362 -10.56 -17.71 11.15
C MET A 362 -11.93 -17.02 10.99
N ALA A 363 -13.02 -17.67 11.42
CA ALA A 363 -14.35 -17.06 11.45
C ALA A 363 -14.40 -15.78 12.28
N SER A 364 -13.51 -15.61 13.27
CA SER A 364 -13.49 -14.49 14.20
C SER A 364 -12.65 -13.30 13.74
N ILE A 365 -12.01 -13.35 12.58
CA ILE A 365 -11.11 -12.26 12.13
C ILE A 365 -11.82 -10.91 12.03
N GLY A 366 -13.08 -10.90 11.60
CA GLY A 366 -13.89 -9.69 11.53
C GLY A 366 -14.18 -9.12 12.91
N TYR A 367 -14.59 -9.95 13.86
CA TYR A 367 -14.89 -9.50 15.22
C TYR A 367 -13.66 -8.99 15.94
N VAL A 368 -12.53 -9.67 15.82
CA VAL A 368 -11.28 -9.23 16.46
C VAL A 368 -10.78 -7.94 15.80
N GLY A 369 -10.84 -7.84 14.46
CA GLY A 369 -10.51 -6.60 13.76
C GLY A 369 -11.43 -5.42 14.12
N ALA A 370 -12.67 -5.69 14.51
CA ALA A 370 -13.62 -4.68 14.97
C ALA A 370 -13.17 -4.00 16.29
N ILE A 371 -12.40 -4.67 17.12
CA ILE A 371 -11.90 -4.11 18.38
C ILE A 371 -11.01 -2.88 18.12
N PRO A 372 -9.90 -2.97 17.36
CA PRO A 372 -9.14 -1.78 17.01
C PRO A 372 -9.94 -0.78 16.15
N ALA A 373 -10.94 -1.23 15.38
CA ALA A 373 -11.80 -0.32 14.63
C ALA A 373 -12.64 0.57 15.54
N VAL A 374 -13.18 0.03 16.64
CA VAL A 374 -13.88 0.83 17.68
C VAL A 374 -12.93 1.84 18.31
N VAL A 375 -11.73 1.40 18.69
CA VAL A 375 -10.70 2.28 19.26
C VAL A 375 -10.34 3.39 18.27
N ALA A 376 -10.17 3.05 16.99
CA ALA A 376 -9.88 4.02 15.93
C ALA A 376 -10.99 5.05 15.77
N LEU A 377 -12.25 4.61 15.81
CA LEU A 377 -13.40 5.52 15.68
C LEU A 377 -13.47 6.50 16.85
N ILE A 378 -13.32 6.01 18.07
CA ILE A 378 -13.30 6.86 19.27
C ILE A 378 -12.13 7.85 19.19
N TRP A 379 -10.94 7.37 18.86
CA TRP A 379 -9.75 8.20 18.73
C TRP A 379 -9.89 9.26 17.64
N ALA A 380 -10.43 8.90 16.48
CA ALA A 380 -10.67 9.83 15.39
C ALA A 380 -11.65 10.94 15.77
N VAL A 381 -12.77 10.60 16.40
CA VAL A 381 -13.73 11.60 16.87
C VAL A 381 -13.10 12.55 17.87
N MET A 382 -12.29 12.03 18.80
CA MET A 382 -11.61 12.85 19.81
C MET A 382 -10.59 13.79 19.17
N ILE A 383 -9.72 13.31 18.29
CA ILE A 383 -8.65 14.13 17.73
C ILE A 383 -9.18 15.18 16.76
N PHE A 384 -10.22 14.90 15.99
CA PHE A 384 -10.82 15.87 15.07
C PHE A 384 -11.62 16.96 15.78
N ARG A 385 -12.10 16.68 16.98
CA ARG A 385 -12.66 17.73 17.88
C ARG A 385 -11.56 18.55 18.55
N ARG A 386 -10.47 17.94 18.94
CA ARG A 386 -9.34 18.61 19.61
C ARG A 386 -8.57 19.51 18.66
N TRP A 387 -8.34 19.07 17.42
CA TRP A 387 -7.61 19.80 16.41
C TRP A 387 -8.44 19.88 15.12
N PRO A 388 -9.41 20.79 15.07
CA PRO A 388 -10.18 21.01 13.84
C PRO A 388 -9.30 21.74 12.82
N VAL A 389 -8.51 20.99 12.07
CA VAL A 389 -7.73 21.54 10.97
C VAL A 389 -8.67 21.73 9.80
N SER A 390 -9.07 22.96 9.54
CA SER A 390 -9.74 23.32 8.32
C SER A 390 -8.71 23.26 7.18
N LEU A 391 -8.96 22.44 6.19
CA LEU A 391 -8.19 22.44 4.94
C LEU A 391 -8.38 23.75 4.17
N GLU A 392 -9.33 24.57 4.57
CA GLU A 392 -9.68 25.87 3.96
C GLU A 392 -8.62 26.94 4.19
N ASP A 393 -7.80 26.84 5.24
CA ASP A 393 -6.83 27.87 5.60
C ASP A 393 -5.54 27.83 4.76
N HIS A 394 -5.44 26.92 3.78
CA HIS A 394 -4.23 26.71 2.98
C HIS A 394 -4.45 26.83 1.47
N GLN A 395 -5.56 27.38 1.02
CA GLN A 395 -5.65 27.84 -0.35
C GLN A 395 -4.95 29.21 -0.43
N PRO A 396 -3.87 29.37 -1.22
CA PRO A 396 -3.35 30.68 -1.50
C PRO A 396 -4.46 31.47 -2.19
N HIS A 397 -4.86 32.56 -1.58
CA HIS A 397 -5.72 33.55 -2.25
C HIS A 397 -5.02 34.00 -3.52
N HIS A 398 -5.45 33.48 -4.66
CA HIS A 398 -5.11 34.06 -5.94
C HIS A 398 -5.87 35.39 -6.04
N SER A 399 -5.21 36.46 -5.63
CA SER A 399 -5.57 37.82 -6.01
C SER A 399 -5.00 38.12 -7.38
#